data_9dec53ea4d7aba195c9e4543ce37d0c8
#
_entry.id   9dec53ea4d7aba195c9e4543ce37d0c8
#
_cell.length_a   1.000
_cell.length_b   1.000
_cell.length_c   1.000
_cell.angle_alpha   90.00
_cell.angle_beta   90.00
_cell.angle_gamma   90.00
#
_symmetry.space_group_name_H-M   'P 1'
#
loop_
_entity.id
_entity.type
_entity.pdbx_description
1 polymer ?
#
loop_
_entity_poly.entity_id
_entity_poly.type
_entity_poly.pdbx_seq_one_letter_code
_entity_poly.pdbx_strand_id
1 'polypeptide(L)'
;MDVLIIILVVAVLLINLAFYFKLRKDPKTEDNELVKLKDDMNALKSSLNDSFSSMSKEVAKDMTGALSRVDEKVASFNKQVEDIQSSQNNFSRILAGVKQYGVLSEFSLANLLQDLLPSSQYIANAKMKPEETRDLVEFAIKLQDNYLPIDSHWPIEKYKEVDEAFQNKDKEALASARHDLASAFRAKSKSVNQKYINPPTSTDFAIIYVPTEGLYAELASYRDPKTKELLLEEL
;
A
#
# COMPACT_ATOMS: atom_id res chain seq x y z
N MET A 1 81.23 -40.67 55.02
CA MET A 1 79.80 -40.27 54.91
C MET A 1 79.62 -38.86 54.43
N ASP A 2 80.53 -37.94 54.66
CA ASP A 2 80.38 -36.50 54.39
C ASP A 2 80.45 -36.10 52.93
N VAL A 3 81.24 -36.77 52.10
CA VAL A 3 81.37 -36.48 50.68
C VAL A 3 80.10 -36.77 49.90
N LEU A 4 79.35 -37.78 50.28
CA LEU A 4 78.13 -38.22 49.62
C LEU A 4 76.99 -37.22 49.90
N ILE A 5 76.95 -36.62 51.09
CA ILE A 5 75.99 -35.60 51.50
C ILE A 5 76.25 -34.28 50.75
N ILE A 6 77.55 -33.93 50.60
CA ILE A 6 77.90 -32.70 49.84
C ILE A 6 77.47 -32.80 48.35
N ILE A 7 77.69 -33.98 47.74
CA ILE A 7 77.27 -34.25 46.36
C ILE A 7 75.75 -34.16 46.22
N LEU A 8 75.04 -34.71 47.18
CA LEU A 8 73.54 -34.64 47.15
C LEU A 8 73.01 -33.22 47.33
N VAL A 9 73.61 -32.43 48.24
CA VAL A 9 73.22 -31.00 48.42
C VAL A 9 73.53 -30.19 47.19
N VAL A 10 74.71 -30.38 46.55
CA VAL A 10 75.06 -29.70 45.31
C VAL A 10 74.11 -30.11 44.17
N ALA A 11 73.70 -31.38 44.07
CA ALA A 11 72.73 -31.82 43.06
C ALA A 11 71.38 -31.21 43.27
N VAL A 12 70.89 -31.10 44.52
CA VAL A 12 69.60 -30.43 44.83
C VAL A 12 69.67 -28.92 44.54
N LEU A 13 70.78 -28.24 44.84
CA LEU A 13 70.98 -26.86 44.47
C LEU A 13 71.01 -26.60 42.96
N LEU A 14 71.64 -27.50 42.20
CA LEU A 14 71.68 -27.37 40.72
C LEU A 14 70.28 -27.65 40.13
N ILE A 15 69.52 -28.59 40.69
CA ILE A 15 68.12 -28.80 40.24
C ILE A 15 67.24 -27.62 40.57
N ASN A 16 67.34 -27.02 41.73
CA ASN A 16 66.59 -25.81 42.09
C ASN A 16 66.98 -24.63 41.22
N LEU A 17 68.26 -24.49 40.94
CA LEU A 17 68.75 -23.42 40.05
C LEU A 17 68.23 -23.62 38.59
N ALA A 18 68.25 -24.81 38.07
CA ALA A 18 67.66 -25.15 36.74
C ALA A 18 66.17 -24.93 36.70
N PHE A 19 65.44 -25.28 37.78
CA PHE A 19 64.04 -25.07 37.92
C PHE A 19 63.67 -23.56 38.00
N TYR A 20 64.49 -22.77 38.75
CA TYR A 20 64.37 -21.34 38.85
C TYR A 20 64.58 -20.65 37.47
N PHE A 21 65.55 -21.04 36.67
CA PHE A 21 65.77 -20.55 35.32
C PHE A 21 64.66 -21.02 34.37
N LYS A 22 64.11 -22.20 34.52
CA LYS A 22 63.02 -22.71 33.70
C LYS A 22 61.68 -22.03 34.00
N LEU A 23 61.46 -21.59 35.25
CA LEU A 23 60.25 -20.88 35.69
C LEU A 23 60.31 -19.38 35.40
N ARG A 24 61.52 -18.85 35.15
CA ARG A 24 61.70 -17.45 34.76
C ARG A 24 61.25 -17.31 33.29
N LYS A 25 59.91 -17.17 33.09
CA LYS A 25 59.41 -16.74 31.78
C LYS A 25 60.19 -15.55 31.32
N ASP A 26 60.77 -15.60 30.11
CA ASP A 26 61.49 -14.47 29.52
C ASP A 26 60.52 -13.26 29.43
N PRO A 27 60.83 -12.15 30.11
CA PRO A 27 59.98 -10.95 30.08
C PRO A 27 59.82 -10.40 28.65
N LYS A 28 60.71 -10.75 27.73
CA LYS A 28 60.68 -10.39 26.33
C LYS A 28 59.49 -11.05 25.57
N THR A 29 58.99 -12.21 26.07
CA THR A 29 57.89 -12.92 25.41
C THR A 29 56.55 -12.22 25.73
N GLU A 30 56.37 -11.80 26.97
CA GLU A 30 55.11 -11.10 27.38
C GLU A 30 55.02 -9.68 26.73
N ASP A 31 56.16 -8.95 26.67
CA ASP A 31 56.15 -7.66 25.96
C ASP A 31 55.89 -7.79 24.48
N ASN A 32 56.37 -8.82 23.81
CA ASN A 32 56.13 -9.08 22.40
C ASN A 32 54.65 -9.50 22.14
N GLU A 33 54.03 -10.26 23.03
CA GLU A 33 52.61 -10.66 22.94
C GLU A 33 51.71 -9.41 23.14
N LEU A 34 52.02 -8.53 24.10
CA LEU A 34 51.28 -7.31 24.33
C LEU A 34 51.41 -6.34 23.17
N VAL A 35 52.59 -6.19 22.56
CA VAL A 35 52.79 -5.36 21.37
C VAL A 35 51.97 -5.89 20.20
N LYS A 36 52.05 -7.22 19.96
CA LYS A 36 51.26 -7.86 18.90
C LYS A 36 49.77 -7.71 19.11
N LEU A 37 49.24 -7.91 20.33
CA LEU A 37 47.84 -7.69 20.64
C LEU A 37 47.41 -6.25 20.41
N LYS A 38 48.27 -5.27 20.75
CA LYS A 38 48.02 -3.84 20.48
C LYS A 38 47.98 -3.53 18.99
N ASP A 39 48.89 -4.12 18.21
CA ASP A 39 48.90 -3.95 16.75
C ASP A 39 47.66 -4.60 16.10
N ASP A 40 47.28 -5.82 16.52
CA ASP A 40 46.08 -6.47 16.07
C ASP A 40 44.81 -5.68 16.43
N MET A 41 44.75 -5.11 17.63
CA MET A 41 43.65 -4.23 18.05
C MET A 41 43.58 -2.92 17.24
N ASN A 42 44.72 -2.33 16.93
CA ASN A 42 44.78 -1.15 16.07
C ASN A 42 44.38 -1.47 14.63
N ALA A 43 44.81 -2.62 14.10
CA ALA A 43 44.41 -3.11 12.79
C ALA A 43 42.89 -3.37 12.73
N LEU A 44 42.32 -4.02 13.76
CA LEU A 44 40.88 -4.24 13.88
C LEU A 44 40.11 -2.92 13.96
N LYS A 45 40.57 -1.96 14.77
CA LYS A 45 39.97 -0.64 14.89
C LYS A 45 39.98 0.12 13.55
N SER A 46 41.10 0.07 12.81
CA SER A 46 41.17 0.67 11.46
C SER A 46 40.19 -0.02 10.51
N SER A 47 40.18 -1.33 10.45
CA SER A 47 39.27 -2.12 9.59
C SER A 47 37.79 -1.85 9.90
N LEU A 48 37.43 -1.76 11.20
CA LEU A 48 36.08 -1.40 11.60
C LEU A 48 35.71 0.02 11.18
N ASN A 49 36.63 0.98 11.35
CA ASN A 49 36.40 2.36 10.96
C ASN A 49 36.23 2.49 9.44
N ASP A 50 37.03 1.81 8.65
CA ASP A 50 36.97 1.78 7.20
C ASP A 50 35.67 1.11 6.70
N SER A 51 35.31 -0.01 7.35
CA SER A 51 34.03 -0.70 7.06
C SER A 51 32.83 0.15 7.42
N PHE A 52 32.85 0.84 8.56
CA PHE A 52 31.79 1.74 8.98
C PHE A 52 31.68 2.96 8.05
N SER A 53 32.81 3.53 7.64
CA SER A 53 32.86 4.66 6.69
C SER A 53 32.32 4.27 5.31
N SER A 54 32.69 3.09 4.80
CA SER A 54 32.19 2.58 3.50
C SER A 54 30.70 2.27 3.56
N MET A 55 30.24 1.58 4.61
CA MET A 55 28.82 1.30 4.82
C MET A 55 27.99 2.58 4.96
N SER A 56 28.49 3.58 5.70
CA SER A 56 27.81 4.87 5.84
C SER A 56 27.68 5.60 4.51
N LYS A 57 28.74 5.58 3.67
CA LYS A 57 28.70 6.16 2.31
C LYS A 57 27.74 5.41 1.39
N GLU A 58 27.72 4.09 1.46
CA GLU A 58 26.82 3.26 0.66
C GLU A 58 25.36 3.49 1.06
N VAL A 59 25.04 3.48 2.35
CA VAL A 59 23.69 3.79 2.86
C VAL A 59 23.26 5.21 2.47
N ALA A 60 24.14 6.20 2.58
CA ALA A 60 23.84 7.57 2.16
C ALA A 60 23.55 7.66 0.66
N LYS A 61 24.33 6.96 -0.16
CA LYS A 61 24.12 6.90 -1.62
C LYS A 61 22.79 6.21 -1.97
N ASP A 62 22.52 5.08 -1.34
CA ASP A 62 21.27 4.32 -1.58
C ASP A 62 20.05 5.11 -1.12
N MET A 63 20.15 5.78 0.03
CA MET A 63 19.09 6.65 0.55
C MET A 63 18.85 7.85 -0.37
N THR A 64 19.90 8.49 -0.87
CA THR A 64 19.78 9.59 -1.84
C THR A 64 19.14 9.10 -3.15
N GLY A 65 19.56 7.94 -3.65
CA GLY A 65 18.98 7.33 -4.84
C GLY A 65 17.51 6.87 -4.64
N ALA A 66 17.16 6.43 -3.44
CA ALA A 66 15.77 6.09 -3.10
C ALA A 66 14.89 7.35 -3.01
N LEU A 67 15.37 8.41 -2.37
CA LEU A 67 14.67 9.69 -2.30
C LEU A 67 14.45 10.31 -3.68
N SER A 68 15.47 10.31 -4.55
CA SER A 68 15.33 10.80 -5.92
C SER A 68 14.25 10.03 -6.71
N ARG A 69 14.19 8.70 -6.55
CA ARG A 69 13.12 7.87 -7.17
C ARG A 69 11.74 8.15 -6.60
N VAL A 70 11.64 8.47 -5.31
CA VAL A 70 10.39 8.90 -4.69
C VAL A 70 9.95 10.26 -5.25
N ASP A 71 10.87 11.23 -5.34
CA ASP A 71 10.58 12.55 -5.91
C ASP A 71 10.11 12.46 -7.37
N GLU A 72 10.76 11.63 -8.20
CA GLU A 72 10.33 11.37 -9.57
C GLU A 72 8.94 10.74 -9.64
N LYS A 73 8.65 9.77 -8.76
CA LYS A 73 7.33 9.15 -8.70
C LYS A 73 6.25 10.12 -8.22
N VAL A 74 6.56 10.95 -7.23
CA VAL A 74 5.64 11.99 -6.74
C VAL A 74 5.38 13.04 -7.82
N ALA A 75 6.40 13.49 -8.55
CA ALA A 75 6.25 14.40 -9.67
C ALA A 75 5.41 13.78 -10.81
N SER A 76 5.65 12.51 -11.14
CA SER A 76 4.85 11.76 -12.13
C SER A 76 3.40 11.60 -11.68
N PHE A 77 3.18 11.29 -10.40
CA PHE A 77 1.85 11.18 -9.82
C PHE A 77 1.10 12.52 -9.85
N ASN A 78 1.76 13.61 -9.45
CA ASN A 78 1.17 14.95 -9.52
C ASN A 78 0.77 15.33 -10.95
N LYS A 79 1.62 15.02 -11.93
CA LYS A 79 1.30 15.22 -13.34
C LYS A 79 0.09 14.39 -13.79
N GLN A 80 0.00 13.12 -13.39
CA GLN A 80 -1.16 12.28 -13.68
C GLN A 80 -2.43 12.84 -13.04
N VAL A 81 -2.34 13.36 -11.81
CA VAL A 81 -3.46 14.03 -11.13
C VAL A 81 -3.89 15.30 -11.89
N GLU A 82 -2.94 16.11 -12.37
CA GLU A 82 -3.24 17.29 -13.22
C GLU A 82 -3.87 16.89 -14.55
N ASP A 83 -3.35 15.84 -15.19
CA ASP A 83 -3.90 15.31 -16.45
C ASP A 83 -5.34 14.76 -16.25
N ILE A 84 -5.60 14.09 -15.14
CA ILE A 84 -6.93 13.61 -14.74
C ILE A 84 -7.85 14.81 -14.49
N GLN A 85 -7.41 15.83 -13.74
CA GLN A 85 -8.20 17.05 -13.52
C GLN A 85 -8.51 17.78 -14.81
N SER A 86 -7.55 17.93 -15.71
CA SER A 86 -7.76 18.57 -17.00
C SER A 86 -8.70 17.75 -17.90
N SER A 87 -8.59 16.42 -17.87
CA SER A 87 -9.51 15.52 -18.57
C SER A 87 -10.91 15.57 -17.98
N GLN A 88 -11.06 15.61 -16.66
CA GLN A 88 -12.35 15.80 -15.99
C GLN A 88 -12.98 17.16 -16.32
N ASN A 89 -12.20 18.24 -16.34
CA ASN A 89 -12.69 19.55 -16.73
C ASN A 89 -13.13 19.61 -18.19
N ASN A 90 -12.38 18.99 -19.09
CA ASN A 90 -12.74 18.86 -20.50
C ASN A 90 -13.98 17.96 -20.68
N PHE A 91 -14.02 16.83 -19.97
CA PHE A 91 -15.16 15.93 -19.96
C PHE A 91 -16.40 16.62 -19.36
N SER A 92 -16.26 17.33 -18.25
CA SER A 92 -17.34 18.14 -17.66
C SER A 92 -17.84 19.25 -18.60
N ARG A 93 -16.95 19.87 -19.40
CA ARG A 93 -17.35 20.85 -20.45
C ARG A 93 -18.09 20.20 -21.61
N ILE A 94 -17.67 19.03 -22.05
CA ILE A 94 -18.39 18.26 -23.08
C ILE A 94 -19.76 17.84 -22.53
N LEU A 95 -19.83 17.44 -21.26
CA LEU A 95 -21.03 16.99 -20.60
C LEU A 95 -21.98 18.12 -20.21
N ALA A 96 -21.49 19.35 -19.96
CA ALA A 96 -22.36 20.54 -19.71
C ALA A 96 -23.28 20.84 -20.87
N GLY A 97 -23.00 20.35 -22.07
CA GLY A 97 -23.88 20.41 -23.23
C GLY A 97 -24.88 19.24 -23.35
N VAL A 98 -24.77 18.18 -22.54
CA VAL A 98 -25.60 16.97 -22.65
C VAL A 98 -26.50 16.86 -21.42
N LYS A 99 -27.77 17.05 -21.59
CA LYS A 99 -28.82 17.04 -20.55
C LYS A 99 -29.10 15.65 -19.92
N GLN A 100 -28.28 14.61 -20.19
CA GLN A 100 -28.57 13.21 -19.80
C GLN A 100 -27.34 12.47 -19.26
N TYR A 101 -26.91 12.84 -18.07
CA TYR A 101 -25.76 12.19 -17.40
C TYR A 101 -25.96 10.70 -17.04
N GLY A 102 -27.21 10.27 -16.82
CA GLY A 102 -27.55 8.86 -16.64
C GLY A 102 -27.20 8.02 -17.86
N VAL A 103 -27.53 8.51 -19.05
CA VAL A 103 -27.25 7.83 -20.34
C VAL A 103 -25.74 7.63 -20.55
N LEU A 104 -24.90 8.55 -20.09
CA LEU A 104 -23.43 8.42 -20.22
C LEU A 104 -22.82 7.36 -19.31
N SER A 105 -23.35 7.20 -18.11
CA SER A 105 -22.93 6.15 -17.20
C SER A 105 -23.31 4.77 -17.76
N GLU A 106 -24.54 4.62 -18.26
CA GLU A 106 -24.99 3.41 -18.94
C GLU A 106 -24.19 3.12 -20.21
N PHE A 107 -23.92 4.15 -21.03
CA PHE A 107 -23.09 4.01 -22.23
C PHE A 107 -21.64 3.62 -21.91
N SER A 108 -21.05 4.19 -20.87
CA SER A 108 -19.71 3.85 -20.41
C SER A 108 -19.65 2.40 -19.91
N LEU A 109 -20.64 1.93 -19.16
CA LEU A 109 -20.77 0.56 -18.72
C LEU A 109 -20.98 -0.40 -19.91
N ALA A 110 -21.81 -0.03 -20.88
CA ALA A 110 -22.04 -0.81 -22.10
C ALA A 110 -20.74 -1.05 -22.87
N ASN A 111 -19.95 0.00 -23.11
CA ASN A 111 -18.68 -0.08 -23.80
C ASN A 111 -17.67 -0.96 -23.03
N LEU A 112 -17.58 -0.75 -21.72
CA LEU A 112 -16.71 -1.57 -20.87
C LEU A 112 -17.04 -3.06 -20.97
N LEU A 113 -18.32 -3.41 -20.93
CA LEU A 113 -18.76 -4.79 -21.06
C LEU A 113 -18.48 -5.36 -22.44
N GLN A 114 -18.68 -4.57 -23.51
CA GLN A 114 -18.33 -4.98 -24.88
C GLN A 114 -16.83 -5.23 -25.06
N ASP A 115 -15.99 -4.43 -24.42
CA ASP A 115 -14.53 -4.58 -24.49
C ASP A 115 -14.01 -5.78 -23.69
N LEU A 116 -14.69 -6.13 -22.59
CA LEU A 116 -14.23 -7.17 -21.68
C LEU A 116 -14.87 -8.53 -21.92
N LEU A 117 -16.13 -8.59 -22.38
CA LEU A 117 -16.94 -9.81 -22.44
C LEU A 117 -17.55 -10.05 -23.82
N PRO A 118 -17.57 -11.29 -24.30
CA PRO A 118 -18.41 -11.66 -25.45
C PRO A 118 -19.89 -11.32 -25.20
N SER A 119 -20.60 -10.89 -26.23
CA SER A 119 -22.02 -10.54 -26.14
C SER A 119 -22.94 -11.68 -25.64
N SER A 120 -22.47 -12.91 -25.72
CA SER A 120 -23.18 -14.09 -25.17
C SER A 120 -23.11 -14.18 -23.65
N GLN A 121 -22.17 -13.46 -23.00
CA GLN A 121 -21.93 -13.56 -21.55
C GLN A 121 -22.67 -12.50 -20.72
N TYR A 122 -23.33 -11.54 -21.34
CA TYR A 122 -24.14 -10.56 -20.62
C TYR A 122 -25.46 -10.28 -21.30
N ILE A 123 -26.38 -9.65 -20.59
CA ILE A 123 -27.68 -9.22 -21.08
C ILE A 123 -27.89 -7.77 -20.67
N ALA A 124 -28.36 -6.92 -21.60
CA ALA A 124 -28.83 -5.59 -21.29
C ALA A 124 -30.32 -5.63 -20.90
N ASN A 125 -30.74 -4.73 -20.02
CA ASN A 125 -32.11 -4.59 -19.54
C ASN A 125 -32.68 -5.92 -19.01
N ALA A 126 -31.95 -6.59 -18.14
CA ALA A 126 -32.30 -7.90 -17.64
C ALA A 126 -33.30 -7.82 -16.48
N LYS A 127 -34.25 -8.77 -16.48
CA LYS A 127 -35.29 -8.87 -15.44
C LYS A 127 -34.90 -9.89 -14.39
N MET A 128 -34.68 -9.43 -13.15
CA MET A 128 -34.26 -10.30 -12.05
C MET A 128 -35.43 -10.88 -11.28
N LYS A 129 -36.59 -10.20 -11.25
CA LYS A 129 -37.83 -10.63 -10.58
C LYS A 129 -38.95 -10.75 -11.60
N PRO A 130 -39.18 -11.91 -12.21
CA PRO A 130 -40.07 -12.04 -13.37
C PRO A 130 -41.55 -11.75 -13.10
N GLU A 131 -42.04 -11.91 -11.88
CA GLU A 131 -43.46 -11.86 -11.60
C GLU A 131 -43.97 -10.58 -10.92
N GLU A 132 -43.13 -9.80 -10.26
CA GLU A 132 -43.57 -8.76 -9.34
C GLU A 132 -43.32 -7.31 -9.81
N THR A 133 -42.33 -7.04 -10.68
CA THR A 133 -41.95 -5.66 -11.01
C THR A 133 -41.63 -5.47 -12.48
N ARG A 134 -41.76 -4.21 -12.95
CA ARG A 134 -41.25 -3.76 -14.25
C ARG A 134 -39.78 -3.35 -14.18
N ASP A 135 -39.12 -3.59 -13.06
CA ASP A 135 -37.73 -3.16 -12.85
C ASP A 135 -36.78 -4.00 -13.70
N LEU A 136 -36.00 -3.34 -14.50
CA LEU A 136 -34.93 -3.92 -15.32
C LEU A 136 -33.59 -3.41 -14.79
N VAL A 137 -32.65 -4.33 -14.55
CA VAL A 137 -31.28 -3.94 -14.29
C VAL A 137 -30.60 -3.58 -15.63
N GLU A 138 -29.75 -2.57 -15.64
CA GLU A 138 -29.11 -2.10 -16.87
C GLU A 138 -28.37 -3.23 -17.58
N PHE A 139 -27.54 -4.01 -16.84
CA PHE A 139 -26.84 -5.16 -17.36
C PHE A 139 -26.83 -6.31 -16.34
N ALA A 140 -26.71 -7.53 -16.83
CA ALA A 140 -26.46 -8.70 -16.01
C ALA A 140 -25.45 -9.63 -16.70
N ILE A 141 -24.42 -10.06 -15.98
CA ILE A 141 -23.48 -11.07 -16.44
C ILE A 141 -24.11 -12.45 -16.21
N LYS A 142 -24.07 -13.29 -17.24
CA LYS A 142 -24.52 -14.68 -17.16
C LYS A 142 -23.43 -15.51 -16.48
N LEU A 143 -23.77 -16.09 -15.35
CA LEU A 143 -23.01 -17.13 -14.70
C LEU A 143 -23.61 -18.49 -15.06
N GLN A 144 -23.06 -19.58 -14.53
CA GLN A 144 -23.55 -20.92 -14.89
C GLN A 144 -25.04 -21.12 -14.55
N ASP A 145 -25.45 -20.76 -13.34
CA ASP A 145 -26.80 -21.03 -12.82
C ASP A 145 -27.62 -19.77 -12.53
N ASN A 146 -27.01 -18.59 -12.56
CA ASN A 146 -27.65 -17.33 -12.18
C ASN A 146 -27.07 -16.13 -12.93
N TYR A 147 -27.52 -14.95 -12.58
CA TYR A 147 -27.11 -13.68 -13.17
C TYR A 147 -26.48 -12.78 -12.11
N LEU A 148 -25.39 -12.11 -12.44
CA LEU A 148 -24.81 -11.05 -11.63
C LEU A 148 -25.34 -9.70 -12.13
N PRO A 149 -26.21 -9.01 -11.38
CA PRO A 149 -26.75 -7.71 -11.76
C PRO A 149 -25.67 -6.63 -11.68
N ILE A 150 -25.63 -5.76 -12.68
CA ILE A 150 -24.79 -4.58 -12.71
C ILE A 150 -25.65 -3.37 -13.05
N ASP A 151 -25.60 -2.35 -12.21
CA ASP A 151 -26.34 -1.12 -12.38
C ASP A 151 -25.37 0.06 -12.27
N SER A 152 -25.56 1.10 -13.07
CA SER A 152 -24.65 2.25 -13.02
C SER A 152 -25.20 3.35 -12.10
N HIS A 153 -24.29 4.13 -11.51
CA HIS A 153 -24.68 5.28 -10.72
C HIS A 153 -23.70 6.42 -10.81
N TRP A 154 -24.17 7.53 -11.36
CA TRP A 154 -23.40 8.77 -11.43
C TRP A 154 -24.22 9.95 -10.90
N PRO A 155 -24.22 10.22 -9.59
CA PRO A 155 -24.91 11.37 -9.00
C PRO A 155 -24.09 12.66 -9.21
N ILE A 156 -23.97 13.08 -10.46
CA ILE A 156 -23.06 14.15 -10.89
C ILE A 156 -23.30 15.47 -10.16
N GLU A 157 -24.55 15.82 -9.89
CA GLU A 157 -24.86 17.08 -9.19
C GLU A 157 -24.26 17.06 -7.77
N LYS A 158 -24.41 15.92 -7.07
CA LYS A 158 -23.81 15.76 -5.73
C LYS A 158 -22.30 15.74 -5.77
N TYR A 159 -21.72 15.15 -6.80
CA TYR A 159 -20.27 15.15 -6.97
C TYR A 159 -19.72 16.55 -7.29
N LYS A 160 -20.45 17.34 -8.10
CA LYS A 160 -20.10 18.76 -8.36
C LYS A 160 -20.12 19.60 -7.10
N GLU A 161 -21.13 19.42 -6.23
CA GLU A 161 -21.18 20.11 -4.93
C GLU A 161 -19.93 19.84 -4.08
N VAL A 162 -19.40 18.58 -4.10
CA VAL A 162 -18.15 18.21 -3.45
C VAL A 162 -16.96 18.95 -4.07
N ASP A 163 -16.85 18.94 -5.41
CA ASP A 163 -15.75 19.59 -6.13
C ASP A 163 -15.75 21.12 -5.91
N GLU A 164 -16.90 21.77 -6.01
CA GLU A 164 -17.05 23.20 -5.76
C GLU A 164 -16.66 23.60 -4.33
N ALA A 165 -17.12 22.84 -3.33
CA ALA A 165 -16.77 23.07 -1.94
C ALA A 165 -15.27 22.87 -1.67
N PHE A 166 -14.67 21.88 -2.34
CA PHE A 166 -13.22 21.65 -2.26
C PHE A 166 -12.42 22.79 -2.88
N GLN A 167 -12.80 23.27 -4.08
CA GLN A 167 -12.13 24.39 -4.77
C GLN A 167 -12.23 25.69 -3.96
N ASN A 168 -13.39 25.92 -3.33
CA ASN A 168 -13.62 27.09 -2.49
C ASN A 168 -12.95 26.99 -1.11
N LYS A 169 -12.33 25.84 -0.78
CA LYS A 169 -11.72 25.55 0.53
C LYS A 169 -12.69 25.70 1.70
N ASP A 170 -13.98 25.52 1.44
CA ASP A 170 -15.04 25.56 2.45
C ASP A 170 -15.19 24.18 3.10
N LYS A 171 -14.64 24.03 4.30
CA LYS A 171 -14.62 22.76 5.02
C LYS A 171 -16.00 22.29 5.47
N GLU A 172 -16.90 23.22 5.80
CA GLU A 172 -18.25 22.87 6.26
C GLU A 172 -19.12 22.44 5.08
N ALA A 173 -19.11 23.21 4.00
CA ALA A 173 -19.77 22.83 2.76
C ALA A 173 -19.25 21.51 2.20
N LEU A 174 -17.93 21.28 2.23
CA LEU A 174 -17.31 20.04 1.78
C LEU A 174 -17.77 18.83 2.61
N ALA A 175 -17.82 18.97 3.94
CA ALA A 175 -18.30 17.89 4.81
C ALA A 175 -19.78 17.56 4.55
N SER A 176 -20.62 18.59 4.34
CA SER A 176 -22.04 18.41 4.01
C SER A 176 -22.22 17.74 2.64
N ALA A 177 -21.52 18.24 1.61
CA ALA A 177 -21.61 17.69 0.25
C ALA A 177 -21.16 16.22 0.18
N ARG A 178 -20.08 15.86 0.90
CA ARG A 178 -19.63 14.47 1.02
C ARG A 178 -20.65 13.59 1.72
N HIS A 179 -21.31 14.08 2.77
CA HIS A 179 -22.38 13.36 3.44
C HIS A 179 -23.57 13.11 2.51
N ASP A 180 -23.98 14.11 1.74
CA ASP A 180 -25.09 14.02 0.79
C ASP A 180 -24.76 13.05 -0.36
N LEU A 181 -23.53 13.07 -0.86
CA LEU A 181 -23.04 12.12 -1.86
C LEU A 181 -23.08 10.68 -1.32
N ALA A 182 -22.56 10.46 -0.11
CA ALA A 182 -22.61 9.14 0.56
C ALA A 182 -24.05 8.66 0.77
N SER A 183 -24.94 9.56 1.17
CA SER A 183 -26.37 9.25 1.35
C SER A 183 -27.04 8.85 0.04
N ALA A 184 -26.70 9.46 -1.09
CA ALA A 184 -27.19 9.08 -2.40
C ALA A 184 -26.75 7.66 -2.78
N PHE A 185 -25.50 7.28 -2.47
CA PHE A 185 -25.01 5.92 -2.71
C PHE A 185 -25.65 4.89 -1.79
N ARG A 186 -25.88 5.17 -0.51
CA ARG A 186 -26.65 4.29 0.39
C ARG A 186 -28.08 4.06 -0.14
N ALA A 187 -28.75 5.12 -0.60
CA ALA A 187 -30.07 4.98 -1.18
C ALA A 187 -30.06 4.14 -2.46
N LYS A 188 -29.05 4.31 -3.32
CA LYS A 188 -28.89 3.51 -4.55
C LYS A 188 -28.61 2.05 -4.21
N SER A 189 -27.66 1.76 -3.31
CA SER A 189 -27.35 0.39 -2.89
C SER A 189 -28.58 -0.34 -2.34
N LYS A 190 -29.34 0.33 -1.48
CA LYS A 190 -30.62 -0.21 -0.98
C LYS A 190 -31.62 -0.48 -2.09
N SER A 191 -31.73 0.44 -3.06
CA SER A 191 -32.62 0.27 -4.22
C SER A 191 -32.20 -0.92 -5.08
N VAL A 192 -30.90 -1.05 -5.38
CA VAL A 192 -30.33 -2.18 -6.14
C VAL A 192 -30.58 -3.49 -5.45
N ASN A 193 -30.33 -3.56 -4.14
CA ASN A 193 -30.63 -4.74 -3.33
C ASN A 193 -32.09 -5.15 -3.43
N GLN A 194 -33.00 -4.21 -3.21
CA GLN A 194 -34.43 -4.50 -3.21
C GLN A 194 -34.97 -4.90 -4.59
N LYS A 195 -34.45 -4.34 -5.67
CA LYS A 195 -34.96 -4.53 -7.02
C LYS A 195 -34.34 -5.72 -7.74
N TYR A 196 -33.04 -5.94 -7.57
CA TYR A 196 -32.29 -6.82 -8.46
C TYR A 196 -31.70 -8.04 -7.79
N ILE A 197 -31.57 -8.08 -6.46
CA ILE A 197 -31.13 -9.27 -5.76
C ILE A 197 -32.31 -10.19 -5.51
N ASN A 198 -32.28 -11.37 -6.13
CA ASN A 198 -33.36 -12.38 -6.09
C ASN A 198 -32.78 -13.80 -6.31
N PRO A 199 -32.01 -14.37 -5.37
CA PRO A 199 -31.56 -15.76 -5.47
C PRO A 199 -32.72 -16.76 -5.54
N PRO A 200 -32.60 -17.83 -6.35
CA PRO A 200 -31.42 -18.25 -7.12
C PRO A 200 -31.31 -17.60 -8.50
N THR A 201 -32.24 -16.75 -8.94
CA THR A 201 -32.18 -16.11 -10.27
C THR A 201 -31.00 -15.16 -10.39
N SER A 202 -30.70 -14.38 -9.35
CA SER A 202 -29.49 -13.57 -9.28
C SER A 202 -28.52 -14.14 -8.25
N THR A 203 -27.29 -13.62 -8.27
CA THR A 203 -26.36 -13.69 -7.13
C THR A 203 -26.98 -13.03 -5.89
N ASP A 204 -26.40 -13.28 -4.72
CA ASP A 204 -26.75 -12.65 -3.44
C ASP A 204 -26.16 -11.23 -3.27
N PHE A 205 -25.45 -10.75 -4.28
CA PHE A 205 -24.91 -9.41 -4.39
C PHE A 205 -25.08 -8.85 -5.80
N ALA A 206 -24.89 -7.54 -5.96
CA ALA A 206 -24.89 -6.84 -7.24
C ALA A 206 -23.71 -5.87 -7.32
N ILE A 207 -23.35 -5.45 -8.52
CA ILE A 207 -22.30 -4.45 -8.74
C ILE A 207 -22.96 -3.10 -9.03
N ILE A 208 -22.48 -2.06 -8.37
CA ILE A 208 -22.77 -0.66 -8.73
C ILE A 208 -21.55 -0.12 -9.46
N TYR A 209 -21.71 0.14 -10.75
CA TYR A 209 -20.66 0.73 -11.59
C TYR A 209 -20.56 2.24 -11.36
N VAL A 210 -19.35 2.70 -11.10
CA VAL A 210 -19.01 4.10 -10.90
C VAL A 210 -18.12 4.55 -12.05
N PRO A 211 -18.53 5.52 -12.89
CA PRO A 211 -17.88 5.79 -14.18
C PRO A 211 -16.56 6.57 -14.08
N THR A 212 -16.20 7.11 -12.92
CA THR A 212 -14.98 7.90 -12.76
C THR A 212 -14.19 7.52 -11.52
N GLU A 213 -12.86 7.50 -11.66
CA GLU A 213 -11.94 7.21 -10.53
C GLU A 213 -12.06 8.25 -9.41
N GLY A 214 -12.28 9.54 -9.75
CA GLY A 214 -12.44 10.60 -8.76
C GLY A 214 -13.66 10.39 -7.86
N LEU A 215 -14.80 10.00 -8.45
CA LEU A 215 -15.98 9.65 -7.69
C LEU A 215 -15.77 8.41 -6.82
N TYR A 216 -15.11 7.38 -7.36
CA TYR A 216 -14.77 6.19 -6.59
C TYR A 216 -13.84 6.53 -5.40
N ALA A 217 -12.83 7.35 -5.62
CA ALA A 217 -11.90 7.77 -4.57
C ALA A 217 -12.59 8.54 -3.44
N GLU A 218 -13.54 9.44 -3.78
CA GLU A 218 -14.36 10.14 -2.77
C GLU A 218 -15.19 9.15 -1.94
N LEU A 219 -15.85 8.19 -2.58
CA LEU A 219 -16.63 7.17 -1.88
C LEU A 219 -15.77 6.25 -1.02
N ALA A 220 -14.63 5.80 -1.54
CA ALA A 220 -13.71 4.91 -0.84
C ALA A 220 -13.04 5.57 0.38
N SER A 221 -12.84 6.88 0.32
CA SER A 221 -12.26 7.65 1.43
C SER A 221 -13.26 8.15 2.45
N TYR A 222 -14.57 8.12 2.12
CA TYR A 222 -15.60 8.65 3.01
C TYR A 222 -15.77 7.77 4.25
N ARG A 223 -15.69 8.41 5.43
CA ARG A 223 -16.04 7.81 6.72
C ARG A 223 -17.26 8.49 7.30
N ASP A 224 -18.22 7.71 7.73
CA ASP A 224 -19.38 8.27 8.41
C ASP A 224 -18.96 9.02 9.68
N PRO A 225 -19.39 10.28 9.87
CA PRO A 225 -18.99 11.07 11.04
C PRO A 225 -19.41 10.46 12.38
N LYS A 226 -20.49 9.65 12.39
CA LYS A 226 -21.07 9.05 13.60
C LYS A 226 -20.48 7.67 13.90
N THR A 227 -20.50 6.76 12.91
CA THR A 227 -20.06 5.37 13.09
C THR A 227 -18.56 5.21 12.92
N LYS A 228 -17.89 6.14 12.20
CA LYS A 228 -16.47 6.07 11.80
C LYS A 228 -16.16 4.94 10.81
N GLU A 229 -17.16 4.23 10.33
CA GLU A 229 -17.03 3.18 9.33
C GLU A 229 -16.82 3.76 7.93
N LEU A 230 -16.17 3.01 7.07
CA LEU A 230 -16.01 3.36 5.66
C LEU A 230 -17.34 3.10 4.92
N LEU A 231 -17.71 4.01 4.03
CA LEU A 231 -18.93 3.84 3.23
C LEU A 231 -18.96 2.52 2.47
N LEU A 232 -17.83 2.10 1.90
CA LEU A 232 -17.75 0.84 1.13
C LEU A 232 -17.91 -0.43 1.99
N GLU A 233 -17.77 -0.33 3.32
CA GLU A 233 -18.04 -1.44 4.24
C GLU A 233 -19.54 -1.56 4.58
N GLU A 234 -20.31 -0.50 4.31
CA GLU A 234 -21.75 -0.44 4.58
C GLU A 234 -22.61 -0.80 3.34
N LEU A 235 -22.02 -0.71 2.13
CA LEU A 235 -22.73 -0.91 0.85
C LEU A 235 -22.76 -2.36 0.42
#